data_5b9fe17838ac4d83fab099257cb32975
#
_entry.id   5b9fe17838ac4d83fab099257cb32975
#
_cell.length_a   1.000
_cell.length_b   1.000
_cell.length_c   1.000
_cell.angle_alpha   90.00
_cell.angle_beta   90.00
_cell.angle_gamma   90.00
#
_symmetry.space_group_name_H-M   'P 1'
#
loop_
_entity.id
_entity.type
_entity.pdbx_description
1 polymer ?
#
loop_
_entity_poly.entity_id
_entity_poly.type
_entity_poly.pdbx_seq_one_letter_code
_entity_poly.pdbx_strand_id
1 'polypeptide(L)'
;RQMRTQKREIREHQCNAVQQDGILPVLACIQKDFPDYDLERLQMKCTSMNKEGLNETQRLQLLIRSAAELTSKEEPKWERIAGRLLYYKTEIELKKQEAERGIHGLYEKIRYLRDEGLYGSYILENYSRAEIDELEKIIDPSRNDLFTFSGLDLMETRYVIHDHHHIPLESPQEMYLGIAMHLAMKETN
;
A
#
# COMPACT_ATOMS: atom_id res chain seq x y z
N ARG A 1 18.81 14.42 -2.64
CA ARG A 1 17.81 14.31 -3.72
C ARG A 1 18.08 13.09 -4.62
N GLN A 2 19.31 12.94 -5.18
CA GLN A 2 19.67 11.82 -6.07
C GLN A 2 19.48 10.42 -5.45
N MET A 3 19.85 10.20 -4.19
CA MET A 3 19.66 8.91 -3.49
C MET A 3 18.17 8.54 -3.30
N ARG A 4 17.28 9.53 -3.15
CA ARG A 4 15.83 9.28 -3.06
C ARG A 4 15.24 8.87 -4.40
N THR A 5 15.66 9.52 -5.49
CA THR A 5 15.23 9.19 -6.86
C THR A 5 15.68 7.78 -7.25
N GLN A 6 16.93 7.43 -6.95
CA GLN A 6 17.47 6.10 -7.24
C GLN A 6 16.78 4.97 -6.44
N LYS A 7 16.41 5.22 -5.16
CA LYS A 7 15.61 4.28 -4.36
C LYS A 7 14.19 4.15 -4.90
N ARG A 8 13.59 5.22 -5.43
CA ARG A 8 12.28 5.20 -6.06
C ARG A 8 12.29 4.39 -7.36
N GLU A 9 13.26 4.63 -8.24
CA GLU A 9 13.43 3.88 -9.49
C GLU A 9 13.69 2.39 -9.27
N ILE A 10 14.51 2.04 -8.26
CA ILE A 10 14.77 0.63 -7.89
C ILE A 10 13.49 -0.04 -7.39
N ARG A 11 12.64 0.67 -6.62
CA ARG A 11 11.37 0.11 -6.12
C ARG A 11 10.30 0.03 -7.20
N GLU A 12 10.16 1.02 -8.06
CA GLU A 12 9.26 0.96 -9.21
C GLU A 12 9.61 -0.20 -10.15
N HIS A 13 10.92 -0.44 -10.38
CA HIS A 13 11.38 -1.63 -11.11
C HIS A 13 11.11 -2.93 -10.36
N GLN A 14 11.24 -2.95 -9.03
CA GLN A 14 10.99 -4.14 -8.22
C GLN A 14 9.51 -4.46 -8.08
N CYS A 15 8.62 -3.46 -7.95
CA CYS A 15 7.18 -3.67 -8.01
C CYS A 15 6.71 -4.19 -9.38
N ASN A 16 7.31 -3.70 -10.48
CA ASN A 16 7.00 -4.21 -11.83
C ASN A 16 7.54 -5.64 -12.07
N ALA A 17 8.70 -5.97 -11.49
CA ALA A 17 9.25 -7.34 -11.53
C ALA A 17 8.39 -8.32 -10.71
N VAL A 18 7.80 -7.85 -9.61
CA VAL A 18 6.96 -8.64 -8.71
C VAL A 18 5.64 -9.06 -9.37
N GLN A 19 5.12 -8.30 -10.33
CA GLN A 19 3.95 -8.74 -11.12
C GLN A 19 4.25 -9.97 -12.00
N GLN A 20 5.53 -10.26 -12.27
CA GLN A 20 5.94 -11.40 -13.07
C GLN A 20 6.44 -12.59 -12.25
N ASP A 21 7.00 -12.38 -11.04
CA ASP A 21 7.73 -13.41 -10.27
C ASP A 21 7.17 -13.74 -8.87
N GLY A 22 6.03 -13.16 -8.47
CA GLY A 22 5.35 -13.53 -7.21
C GLY A 22 6.00 -12.97 -5.93
N ILE A 23 5.86 -13.71 -4.83
CA ILE A 23 6.21 -13.28 -3.46
C ILE A 23 7.74 -13.19 -3.20
N LEU A 24 8.55 -13.95 -3.93
CA LEU A 24 9.99 -14.06 -3.68
C LEU A 24 10.76 -12.73 -3.75
N PRO A 25 10.55 -11.85 -4.74
CA PRO A 25 11.23 -10.56 -4.80
C PRO A 25 10.91 -9.64 -3.60
N VAL A 26 9.68 -9.70 -3.09
CA VAL A 26 9.27 -8.94 -1.90
C VAL A 26 10.03 -9.42 -0.67
N LEU A 27 10.11 -10.73 -0.47
CA LEU A 27 10.87 -11.31 0.63
C LEU A 27 12.35 -10.94 0.55
N ALA A 28 12.94 -10.94 -0.66
CA ALA A 28 14.33 -10.51 -0.86
C ALA A 28 14.55 -9.04 -0.49
N CYS A 29 13.62 -8.14 -0.83
CA CYS A 29 13.66 -6.75 -0.40
C CYS A 29 13.54 -6.61 1.12
N ILE A 30 12.62 -7.33 1.73
CA ILE A 30 12.44 -7.32 3.18
C ILE A 30 13.70 -7.84 3.88
N GLN A 31 14.30 -8.95 3.41
CA GLN A 31 15.53 -9.48 3.97
C GLN A 31 16.69 -8.48 3.93
N LYS A 32 16.80 -7.72 2.85
CA LYS A 32 17.84 -6.67 2.72
C LYS A 32 17.66 -5.55 3.77
N ASP A 33 16.43 -5.20 4.09
CA ASP A 33 16.13 -4.13 5.05
C ASP A 33 16.10 -4.62 6.52
N PHE A 34 15.94 -5.94 6.71
CA PHE A 34 15.94 -6.60 8.03
C PHE A 34 16.92 -7.79 8.04
N PRO A 35 18.24 -7.54 7.90
CA PRO A 35 19.22 -8.61 7.76
C PRO A 35 19.35 -9.49 9.01
N ASP A 36 19.00 -8.96 10.18
CA ASP A 36 19.04 -9.67 11.46
C ASP A 36 17.84 -10.60 11.69
N TYR A 37 16.84 -10.58 10.79
CA TYR A 37 15.62 -11.36 10.90
C TYR A 37 15.63 -12.53 9.92
N ASP A 38 15.43 -13.71 10.47
CA ASP A 38 15.43 -14.96 9.69
C ASP A 38 14.07 -15.14 8.98
N LEU A 39 14.04 -14.78 7.70
CA LEU A 39 12.85 -14.99 6.87
C LEU A 39 12.62 -16.48 6.52
N GLU A 40 13.62 -17.37 6.67
CA GLU A 40 13.40 -18.81 6.52
C GLU A 40 12.45 -19.32 7.61
N ARG A 41 12.57 -18.77 8.84
CA ARG A 41 11.63 -19.04 9.93
C ARG A 41 10.20 -18.65 9.56
N LEU A 42 10.00 -17.51 8.88
CA LEU A 42 8.71 -17.08 8.36
C LEU A 42 8.19 -18.06 7.29
N GLN A 43 9.04 -18.45 6.36
CA GLN A 43 8.70 -19.40 5.30
C GLN A 43 8.34 -20.77 5.88
N MET A 44 9.09 -21.29 6.84
CA MET A 44 8.80 -22.54 7.53
C MET A 44 7.45 -22.48 8.26
N LYS A 45 7.18 -21.39 8.98
CA LYS A 45 5.89 -21.17 9.64
C LYS A 45 4.75 -21.16 8.62
N CYS A 46 4.93 -20.45 7.52
CA CYS A 46 3.97 -20.39 6.44
C CYS A 46 3.72 -21.78 5.82
N THR A 47 4.79 -22.56 5.57
CA THR A 47 4.70 -23.90 5.02
C THR A 47 3.97 -24.86 5.97
N SER A 48 4.21 -24.78 7.27
CA SER A 48 3.52 -25.59 8.28
C SER A 48 2.01 -25.33 8.36
N MET A 49 1.57 -24.13 7.96
CA MET A 49 0.17 -23.71 7.91
C MET A 49 -0.44 -23.87 6.52
N ASN A 50 0.38 -24.19 5.51
CA ASN A 50 -0.04 -24.26 4.11
C ASN A 50 -0.85 -25.52 3.84
N LYS A 51 -2.09 -25.34 3.39
CA LYS A 51 -2.91 -26.41 2.81
C LYS A 51 -2.63 -26.45 1.31
N GLU A 52 -2.64 -27.64 0.75
CA GLU A 52 -2.52 -27.82 -0.71
C GLU A 52 -3.61 -27.02 -1.44
N GLY A 53 -3.22 -26.37 -2.55
CA GLY A 53 -4.17 -25.66 -3.43
C GLY A 53 -4.39 -24.17 -3.15
N LEU A 54 -3.60 -23.53 -2.27
CA LEU A 54 -3.70 -22.08 -2.06
C LEU A 54 -3.24 -21.30 -3.29
N ASN A 55 -4.03 -20.32 -3.71
CA ASN A 55 -3.62 -19.34 -4.72
C ASN A 55 -2.60 -18.33 -4.14
N GLU A 56 -2.02 -17.49 -4.99
CA GLU A 56 -0.97 -16.55 -4.60
C GLU A 56 -1.44 -15.53 -3.56
N THR A 57 -2.64 -14.99 -3.71
CA THR A 57 -3.23 -14.06 -2.74
C THR A 57 -3.40 -14.71 -1.37
N GLN A 58 -3.85 -15.95 -1.33
CA GLN A 58 -4.01 -16.71 -0.08
C GLN A 58 -2.66 -17.02 0.58
N ARG A 59 -1.62 -17.32 -0.22
CA ARG A 59 -0.25 -17.50 0.29
C ARG A 59 0.30 -16.20 0.88
N LEU A 60 0.10 -15.08 0.20
CA LEU A 60 0.52 -13.77 0.71
C LEU A 60 -0.20 -13.43 2.02
N GLN A 61 -1.50 -13.70 2.12
CA GLN A 61 -2.27 -13.50 3.34
C GLN A 61 -1.76 -14.37 4.49
N LEU A 62 -1.37 -15.61 4.20
CA LEU A 62 -0.77 -16.52 5.17
C LEU A 62 0.60 -16.00 5.66
N LEU A 63 1.44 -15.48 4.77
CA LEU A 63 2.72 -14.85 5.12
C LEU A 63 2.53 -13.63 6.02
N ILE A 64 1.59 -12.75 5.70
CA ILE A 64 1.25 -11.56 6.51
C ILE A 64 0.87 -12.01 7.92
N ARG A 65 -0.05 -12.95 8.03
CA ARG A 65 -0.51 -13.48 9.32
C ARG A 65 0.62 -14.14 10.11
N SER A 66 1.43 -14.96 9.44
CA SER A 66 2.57 -15.63 10.06
C SER A 66 3.60 -14.64 10.59
N ALA A 67 3.88 -13.56 9.85
CA ALA A 67 4.79 -12.50 10.29
C ALA A 67 4.21 -11.74 11.50
N ALA A 68 2.92 -11.38 11.46
CA ALA A 68 2.25 -10.72 12.59
C ALA A 68 2.30 -11.58 13.87
N GLU A 69 2.09 -12.89 13.76
CA GLU A 69 2.15 -13.83 14.88
C GLU A 69 3.58 -14.08 15.43
N LEU A 70 4.63 -13.74 14.67
CA LEU A 70 6.01 -13.79 15.15
C LEU A 70 6.39 -12.57 16.01
N THR A 71 5.55 -11.53 16.00
CA THR A 71 5.80 -10.31 16.78
C THR A 71 5.83 -10.63 18.27
N SER A 72 6.93 -10.24 18.96
CA SER A 72 7.10 -10.38 20.40
C SER A 72 7.84 -9.17 20.97
N LYS A 73 7.99 -9.11 22.28
CA LYS A 73 8.80 -8.08 22.94
C LYS A 73 10.28 -8.17 22.54
N GLU A 74 10.77 -9.36 22.33
CA GLU A 74 12.15 -9.67 21.95
C GLU A 74 12.39 -9.39 20.45
N GLU A 75 11.37 -9.58 19.64
CA GLU A 75 11.45 -9.44 18.16
C GLU A 75 10.36 -8.50 17.62
N PRO A 76 10.34 -7.22 18.01
CA PRO A 76 9.24 -6.29 17.66
C PRO A 76 9.22 -5.88 16.18
N LYS A 77 10.33 -6.06 15.46
CA LYS A 77 10.40 -5.67 14.04
C LYS A 77 9.55 -6.58 13.13
N TRP A 78 9.11 -7.74 13.59
CA TRP A 78 8.15 -8.56 12.85
C TRP A 78 6.85 -7.81 12.54
N GLU A 79 6.45 -6.89 13.41
CA GLU A 79 5.33 -5.97 13.19
C GLU A 79 5.52 -5.11 11.92
N ARG A 80 6.75 -4.64 11.66
CA ARG A 80 7.08 -3.88 10.45
C ARG A 80 7.20 -4.77 9.21
N ILE A 81 7.72 -5.97 9.37
CA ILE A 81 7.79 -6.95 8.29
C ILE A 81 6.37 -7.33 7.84
N ALA A 82 5.48 -7.62 8.79
CA ALA A 82 4.07 -7.88 8.50
C ALA A 82 3.38 -6.68 7.85
N GLY A 83 3.65 -5.45 8.31
CA GLY A 83 3.14 -4.22 7.71
C GLY A 83 3.59 -4.03 6.26
N ARG A 84 4.85 -4.34 5.93
CA ARG A 84 5.33 -4.29 4.54
C ARG A 84 4.67 -5.31 3.63
N LEU A 85 4.48 -6.53 4.12
CA LEU A 85 3.77 -7.58 3.36
C LEU A 85 2.31 -7.19 3.13
N LEU A 86 1.66 -6.62 4.15
CA LEU A 86 0.28 -6.12 4.02
C LEU A 86 0.21 -5.00 3.00
N TYR A 87 1.08 -3.98 3.10
CA TYR A 87 1.10 -2.88 2.14
C TYR A 87 1.34 -3.36 0.70
N TYR A 88 2.24 -4.32 0.52
CA TYR A 88 2.47 -4.93 -0.78
C TYR A 88 1.20 -5.57 -1.36
N LYS A 89 0.45 -6.31 -0.55
CA LYS A 89 -0.85 -6.88 -0.95
C LYS A 89 -1.81 -5.78 -1.39
N THR A 90 -1.94 -4.73 -0.58
CA THR A 90 -2.82 -3.60 -0.88
C THR A 90 -2.42 -2.87 -2.15
N GLU A 91 -1.13 -2.67 -2.38
CA GLU A 91 -0.62 -2.04 -3.60
C GLU A 91 -0.98 -2.84 -4.87
N ILE A 92 -0.88 -4.18 -4.82
CA ILE A 92 -1.30 -5.04 -5.92
C ILE A 92 -2.81 -4.89 -6.17
N GLU A 93 -3.61 -4.91 -5.12
CA GLU A 93 -5.06 -4.77 -5.22
C GLU A 93 -5.45 -3.39 -5.78
N LEU A 94 -4.83 -2.32 -5.32
CA LEU A 94 -5.08 -0.97 -5.82
C LEU A 94 -4.71 -0.84 -7.30
N LYS A 95 -3.52 -1.30 -7.71
CA LYS A 95 -3.10 -1.27 -9.12
C LYS A 95 -4.03 -2.07 -10.02
N LYS A 96 -4.49 -3.22 -9.55
CA LYS A 96 -5.48 -4.03 -10.28
C LYS A 96 -6.79 -3.26 -10.46
N GLN A 97 -7.31 -2.67 -9.39
CA GLN A 97 -8.54 -1.88 -9.40
C GLN A 97 -8.43 -0.66 -10.34
N GLU A 98 -7.31 0.03 -10.31
CA GLU A 98 -7.02 1.16 -11.19
C GLU A 98 -7.00 0.74 -12.65
N ALA A 99 -6.29 -0.34 -12.97
CA ALA A 99 -6.20 -0.86 -14.34
C ALA A 99 -7.56 -1.31 -14.88
N GLU A 100 -8.36 -2.04 -14.08
CA GLU A 100 -9.69 -2.51 -14.46
C GLU A 100 -10.67 -1.34 -14.73
N ARG A 101 -10.49 -0.20 -14.08
CA ARG A 101 -11.33 0.99 -14.19
C ARG A 101 -10.76 2.05 -15.14
N GLY A 102 -9.57 1.83 -15.70
CA GLY A 102 -8.89 2.82 -16.56
C GLY A 102 -8.51 4.11 -15.81
N ILE A 103 -8.16 3.99 -14.52
CA ILE A 103 -7.74 5.12 -13.68
C ILE A 103 -6.23 5.30 -13.83
N HIS A 104 -5.80 6.50 -14.24
CA HIS A 104 -4.40 6.86 -14.43
C HIS A 104 -4.06 8.12 -13.63
N GLY A 105 -3.76 7.96 -12.35
CA GLY A 105 -3.37 9.04 -11.45
C GLY A 105 -4.49 9.54 -10.54
N LEU A 106 -4.08 10.41 -9.61
CA LEU A 106 -4.92 10.87 -8.51
C LEU A 106 -6.16 11.65 -8.98
N TYR A 107 -6.01 12.50 -10.02
CA TYR A 107 -7.16 13.26 -10.53
C TYR A 107 -8.28 12.34 -11.03
N GLU A 108 -7.95 11.33 -11.80
CA GLU A 108 -8.92 10.39 -12.35
C GLU A 108 -9.53 9.50 -11.26
N LYS A 109 -8.75 9.16 -10.25
CA LYS A 109 -9.23 8.45 -9.05
C LYS A 109 -10.26 9.29 -8.28
N ILE A 110 -9.97 10.55 -7.99
CA ILE A 110 -10.89 11.46 -7.29
C ILE A 110 -12.18 11.63 -8.11
N ARG A 111 -12.07 11.78 -9.42
CA ARG A 111 -13.22 11.84 -10.33
C ARG A 111 -14.07 10.59 -10.25
N TYR A 112 -13.44 9.41 -10.35
CA TYR A 112 -14.12 8.12 -10.23
C TYR A 112 -14.84 7.99 -8.88
N LEU A 113 -14.16 8.28 -7.77
CA LEU A 113 -14.75 8.19 -6.43
C LEU A 113 -15.93 9.15 -6.24
N ARG A 114 -15.86 10.34 -6.84
CA ARG A 114 -17.00 11.30 -6.87
C ARG A 114 -18.17 10.72 -7.67
N ASP A 115 -17.91 10.17 -8.84
CA ASP A 115 -18.95 9.65 -9.74
C ASP A 115 -19.67 8.45 -9.13
N GLU A 116 -18.96 7.65 -8.33
CA GLU A 116 -19.50 6.55 -7.52
C GLU A 116 -20.20 7.04 -6.22
N GLY A 117 -20.18 8.34 -5.92
CA GLY A 117 -20.77 8.90 -4.72
C GLY A 117 -20.00 8.59 -3.43
N LEU A 118 -18.75 8.15 -3.54
CA LEU A 118 -17.85 7.84 -2.43
C LEU A 118 -17.00 9.04 -2.00
N TYR A 119 -16.92 10.06 -2.82
CA TYR A 119 -16.20 11.32 -2.58
C TYR A 119 -17.11 12.51 -2.86
N GLY A 120 -16.94 13.60 -2.11
CA GLY A 120 -17.64 14.85 -2.39
C GLY A 120 -17.09 15.55 -3.64
N SER A 121 -17.91 16.41 -4.29
CA SER A 121 -17.49 17.19 -5.46
C SER A 121 -16.48 18.30 -5.14
N TYR A 122 -16.37 18.65 -3.86
CA TYR A 122 -15.64 19.83 -3.36
C TYR A 122 -14.16 19.88 -3.77
N ILE A 123 -13.47 18.75 -3.90
CA ILE A 123 -12.07 18.73 -4.35
C ILE A 123 -11.99 19.21 -5.80
N LEU A 124 -12.79 18.65 -6.70
CA LEU A 124 -12.78 18.99 -8.12
C LEU A 124 -13.37 20.35 -8.43
N GLU A 125 -14.14 20.94 -7.51
CA GLU A 125 -14.65 22.32 -7.60
C GLU A 125 -13.60 23.36 -7.19
N ASN A 126 -12.63 22.98 -6.33
CA ASN A 126 -11.64 23.91 -5.77
C ASN A 126 -10.22 23.71 -6.33
N TYR A 127 -9.93 22.56 -6.94
CA TYR A 127 -8.61 22.26 -7.51
C TYR A 127 -8.73 21.89 -8.97
N SER A 128 -7.90 22.50 -9.80
CA SER A 128 -7.74 22.12 -11.20
C SER A 128 -7.02 20.78 -11.32
N ARG A 129 -7.13 20.13 -12.49
CA ARG A 129 -6.36 18.90 -12.78
C ARG A 129 -4.86 19.11 -12.59
N ALA A 130 -4.32 20.23 -13.08
CA ALA A 130 -2.88 20.51 -12.98
C ALA A 130 -2.41 20.64 -11.51
N GLU A 131 -3.22 21.23 -10.64
CA GLU A 131 -2.91 21.34 -9.21
C GLU A 131 -2.94 19.95 -8.54
N ILE A 132 -3.93 19.12 -8.87
CA ILE A 132 -4.01 17.74 -8.33
C ILE A 132 -2.81 16.89 -8.80
N ASP A 133 -2.44 16.99 -10.08
CA ASP A 133 -1.28 16.29 -10.64
C ASP A 133 0.05 16.75 -9.98
N GLU A 134 0.16 18.03 -9.57
CA GLU A 134 1.32 18.50 -8.79
C GLU A 134 1.27 18.01 -7.35
N LEU A 135 0.12 17.99 -6.71
CA LEU A 135 -0.06 17.48 -5.34
C LEU A 135 0.20 15.97 -5.26
N GLU A 136 -0.14 15.21 -6.28
CA GLU A 136 0.15 13.77 -6.35
C GLU A 136 1.65 13.46 -6.19
N LYS A 137 2.54 14.36 -6.65
CA LYS A 137 3.99 14.20 -6.51
C LYS A 137 4.50 14.26 -5.07
N ILE A 138 3.67 14.71 -4.13
CA ILE A 138 3.98 14.71 -2.69
C ILE A 138 3.91 13.29 -2.12
N ILE A 139 3.13 12.41 -2.73
CA ILE A 139 3.04 11.00 -2.33
C ILE A 139 4.40 10.36 -2.49
N ASP A 140 4.98 9.89 -1.39
CA ASP A 140 6.28 9.24 -1.33
C ASP A 140 6.12 7.75 -0.97
N PRO A 141 6.18 6.84 -1.94
CA PRO A 141 6.02 5.40 -1.69
C PRO A 141 6.97 4.84 -0.64
N SER A 142 8.15 5.48 -0.45
CA SER A 142 9.11 5.05 0.57
C SER A 142 8.61 5.24 2.01
N ARG A 143 7.62 6.10 2.23
CA ARG A 143 7.00 6.31 3.54
C ARG A 143 6.05 5.20 3.94
N ASN A 144 5.59 4.39 3.01
CA ASN A 144 4.74 3.24 3.32
C ASN A 144 5.46 2.19 4.17
N ASP A 145 6.79 2.19 4.15
CA ASP A 145 7.62 1.34 5.02
C ASP A 145 7.58 1.74 6.51
N LEU A 146 7.03 2.91 6.81
CA LEU A 146 6.88 3.38 8.18
C LEU A 146 5.66 2.76 8.88
N PHE A 147 4.70 2.23 8.13
CA PHE A 147 3.54 1.59 8.71
C PHE A 147 3.91 0.30 9.44
N THR A 148 3.34 0.13 10.62
CA THR A 148 3.28 -1.15 11.31
C THR A 148 2.09 -1.95 10.78
N PHE A 149 2.07 -3.26 11.03
CA PHE A 149 0.94 -4.10 10.63
C PHE A 149 -0.37 -3.60 11.25
N SER A 150 -0.40 -3.41 12.58
CA SER A 150 -1.60 -2.96 13.29
C SER A 150 -2.07 -1.59 12.82
N GLY A 151 -1.14 -0.66 12.56
CA GLY A 151 -1.46 0.68 12.07
C GLY A 151 -2.06 0.65 10.68
N LEU A 152 -1.46 -0.11 9.77
CA LEU A 152 -1.94 -0.23 8.39
C LEU A 152 -3.26 -0.98 8.31
N ASP A 153 -3.39 -2.10 9.03
CA ASP A 153 -4.62 -2.89 9.09
C ASP A 153 -5.80 -2.05 9.60
N LEU A 154 -5.57 -1.23 10.63
CA LEU A 154 -6.57 -0.30 11.13
C LEU A 154 -6.97 0.74 10.08
N MET A 155 -5.99 1.30 9.36
CA MET A 155 -6.27 2.28 8.30
C MET A 155 -7.05 1.65 7.15
N GLU A 156 -6.63 0.48 6.69
CA GLU A 156 -7.27 -0.23 5.61
C GLU A 156 -8.68 -0.73 5.94
N THR A 157 -8.93 -1.09 7.21
CA THR A 157 -10.25 -1.62 7.59
C THR A 157 -11.25 -0.53 7.99
N ARG A 158 -10.81 0.67 8.38
CA ARG A 158 -11.69 1.69 8.99
C ARG A 158 -11.67 3.06 8.35
N TYR A 159 -10.60 3.44 7.66
CA TYR A 159 -10.41 4.83 7.27
C TYR A 159 -10.34 5.07 5.77
N VAL A 160 -9.67 4.20 4.99
CA VAL A 160 -9.62 4.36 3.54
C VAL A 160 -10.97 4.03 2.90
N ILE A 161 -11.23 4.61 1.76
CA ILE A 161 -12.46 4.34 1.00
C ILE A 161 -12.39 2.93 0.41
N HIS A 162 -13.50 2.22 0.50
CA HIS A 162 -13.69 0.88 -0.03
C HIS A 162 -14.82 0.84 -1.05
N ASP A 163 -14.76 -0.13 -1.93
CA ASP A 163 -15.92 -0.51 -2.73
C ASP A 163 -16.92 -1.35 -1.89
N HIS A 164 -18.03 -1.74 -2.51
CA HIS A 164 -19.07 -2.56 -1.87
C HIS A 164 -18.64 -4.00 -1.55
N HIS A 165 -17.47 -4.43 -2.00
CA HIS A 165 -16.82 -5.70 -1.66
C HIS A 165 -15.76 -5.55 -0.56
N HIS A 166 -15.66 -4.37 0.08
CA HIS A 166 -14.64 -4.04 1.08
C HIS A 166 -13.21 -4.08 0.53
N ILE A 167 -13.02 -3.80 -0.77
CA ILE A 167 -11.70 -3.66 -1.37
C ILE A 167 -11.28 -2.19 -1.30
N PRO A 168 -10.08 -1.86 -0.78
CA PRO A 168 -9.58 -0.49 -0.75
C PRO A 168 -9.51 0.13 -2.15
N LEU A 169 -9.96 1.38 -2.27
CA LEU A 169 -9.92 2.16 -3.51
C LEU A 169 -8.89 3.28 -3.48
N GLU A 170 -8.28 3.52 -2.32
CA GLU A 170 -7.22 4.50 -2.14
C GLU A 170 -6.15 3.96 -1.18
N SER A 171 -4.94 4.48 -1.32
CA SER A 171 -3.86 4.23 -0.36
C SER A 171 -3.99 5.15 0.87
N PRO A 172 -3.36 4.81 2.01
CA PRO A 172 -3.32 5.70 3.16
C PRO A 172 -2.76 7.09 2.86
N GLN A 173 -1.77 7.21 1.99
CA GLN A 173 -1.21 8.50 1.62
C GLN A 173 -2.18 9.33 0.76
N GLU A 174 -2.91 8.71 -0.16
CA GLU A 174 -3.96 9.37 -0.95
C GLU A 174 -5.08 9.87 -0.04
N MET A 175 -5.52 9.06 0.93
CA MET A 175 -6.48 9.47 1.95
C MET A 175 -6.00 10.70 2.71
N TYR A 176 -4.75 10.71 3.22
CA TYR A 176 -4.20 11.88 3.92
C TYR A 176 -4.10 13.09 3.02
N LEU A 177 -3.72 12.91 1.76
CA LEU A 177 -3.67 14.01 0.80
C LEU A 177 -5.05 14.59 0.53
N GLY A 178 -6.08 13.76 0.36
CA GLY A 178 -7.47 14.18 0.20
C GLY A 178 -7.97 14.99 1.40
N ILE A 179 -7.66 14.54 2.62
CA ILE A 179 -7.98 15.29 3.85
C ILE A 179 -7.25 16.64 3.88
N ALA A 180 -5.96 16.67 3.55
CA ALA A 180 -5.17 17.90 3.51
C ALA A 180 -5.73 18.90 2.47
N MET A 181 -6.08 18.43 1.28
CA MET A 181 -6.72 19.24 0.24
C MET A 181 -8.05 19.84 0.74
N HIS A 182 -8.86 19.03 1.41
CA HIS A 182 -10.13 19.52 1.98
C HIS A 182 -9.92 20.63 3.01
N LEU A 183 -8.97 20.45 3.91
CA LEU A 183 -8.67 21.44 4.95
C LEU A 183 -8.11 22.75 4.35
N ALA A 184 -7.26 22.63 3.32
CA ALA A 184 -6.60 23.78 2.70
C ALA A 184 -7.52 24.62 1.77
N MET A 185 -8.68 24.12 1.38
CA MET A 185 -9.60 24.84 0.45
C MET A 185 -10.00 26.25 0.92
N LYS A 186 -9.97 26.51 2.22
CA LYS A 186 -10.35 27.81 2.82
C LYS A 186 -9.16 28.65 3.26
N GLU A 187 -7.95 28.15 3.07
CA GLU A 187 -6.73 28.91 3.39
C GLU A 187 -6.44 29.87 2.23
N THR A 188 -6.44 31.16 2.54
CA THR A 188 -5.96 32.19 1.61
C THR A 188 -4.47 32.36 1.81
N ASN A 189 -3.70 32.15 0.76
CA ASN A 189 -2.27 32.50 0.71
C ASN A 189 -2.05 34.00 0.83
#